data_c33d024f3e92d02dfb23ee93ba9240a4
#
_entry.id   c33d024f3e92d02dfb23ee93ba9240a4
#
_cell.length_a   1.000
_cell.length_b   1.000
_cell.length_c   1.000
_cell.angle_alpha   90.00
_cell.angle_beta   90.00
_cell.angle_gamma   90.00
#
_symmetry.space_group_name_H-M   'P 1'
#
loop_
_entity.id
_entity.type
_entity.pdbx_description
1 polymer ?
#
loop_
_entity_poly.entity_id
_entity_poly.type
_entity_poly.pdbx_seq_one_letter_code
_entity_poly.pdbx_strand_id
1 'polypeptide(L)'
;SDVCSSDLMRDVLSDILHEVEGGANLSEAVVQHPNIFPKYYGAILTAAERSGNLTQALNTLSAYLERDVRSKRAVRSALIYPAVLVTLTAIAITVLSVFVLPRFQIFFSSLGVKLPLTTRMLLSFTHFVASWWWVLLLIFIASIVGIFFVRRDPRGRYILDSFMLRIPVAGSLIELVALERFCRVLATLVRTHVHLPEALELSGSSTGNKVFESAIAEARIKVLHGEGLASPLEQAKIFPSAAIQIFRIGEESGQLGSQLNQAAAFYSDELDHRLKNFTA
;
A
#
# COMPACT_ATOMS: atom_id res chain seq x y z
N SER A 1 8.93 18.51 -5.30
CA SER A 1 8.15 17.86 -4.20
C SER A 1 9.01 17.43 -3.02
N ASP A 2 10.31 17.17 -3.23
CA ASP A 2 11.22 16.72 -2.14
C ASP A 2 11.59 17.85 -1.16
N VAL A 3 11.65 19.11 -1.61
CA VAL A 3 11.95 20.29 -0.76
C VAL A 3 10.80 20.54 0.23
N CYS A 4 9.55 20.50 -0.21
CA CYS A 4 8.38 20.71 0.64
C CYS A 4 8.21 19.60 1.70
N SER A 5 8.64 18.37 1.39
CA SER A 5 8.64 17.23 2.33
C SER A 5 9.76 17.33 3.37
N SER A 6 10.91 17.91 3.00
CA SER A 6 12.03 18.11 3.94
C SER A 6 11.76 19.25 4.92
N ASP A 7 11.08 20.33 4.48
CA ASP A 7 10.72 21.44 5.35
C ASP A 7 9.65 21.00 6.37
N LEU A 8 8.61 20.30 5.93
CA LEU A 8 7.60 19.75 6.83
C LEU A 8 8.20 18.78 7.88
N MET A 9 9.15 17.93 7.47
CA MET A 9 9.82 17.02 8.40
C MET A 9 10.70 17.80 9.40
N ARG A 10 11.36 18.87 8.94
CA ARG A 10 12.17 19.71 9.81
C ARG A 10 11.29 20.41 10.87
N ASP A 11 10.15 20.97 10.45
CA ASP A 11 9.22 21.64 11.36
C ASP A 11 8.72 20.67 12.44
N VAL A 12 8.27 19.47 12.04
CA VAL A 12 7.81 18.44 12.98
C VAL A 12 8.92 17.96 13.92
N LEU A 13 10.14 17.78 13.43
CA LEU A 13 11.28 17.41 14.29
C LEU A 13 11.64 18.54 15.26
N SER A 14 11.50 19.81 14.84
CA SER A 14 11.68 20.96 15.73
C SER A 14 10.61 21.02 16.81
N ASP A 15 9.35 20.74 16.48
CA ASP A 15 8.23 20.69 17.44
C ASP A 15 8.45 19.57 18.46
N ILE A 16 8.82 18.37 18.01
CA ILE A 16 9.14 17.23 18.88
C ILE A 16 10.31 17.57 19.81
N LEU A 17 11.37 18.22 19.28
CA LEU A 17 12.52 18.63 20.07
C LEU A 17 12.10 19.61 21.17
N HIS A 18 11.29 20.60 20.83
CA HIS A 18 10.81 21.61 21.76
C HIS A 18 9.95 21.00 22.88
N GLU A 19 9.08 20.03 22.55
CA GLU A 19 8.27 19.31 23.56
C GLU A 19 9.14 18.46 24.49
N VAL A 20 10.14 17.76 23.94
CA VAL A 20 11.06 16.93 24.75
C VAL A 20 11.96 17.83 25.63
N GLU A 21 12.44 18.95 25.13
CA GLU A 21 13.16 19.96 25.95
C GLU A 21 12.28 20.56 27.05
N GLY A 22 10.96 20.66 26.81
CA GLY A 22 9.96 21.03 27.79
C GLY A 22 9.65 19.95 28.83
N GLY A 23 10.25 18.74 28.72
CA GLY A 23 10.11 17.64 29.67
C GLY A 23 9.06 16.60 29.29
N ALA A 24 8.46 16.67 28.12
CA ALA A 24 7.56 15.64 27.63
C ALA A 24 8.34 14.37 27.21
N ASN A 25 7.68 13.21 27.31
CA ASN A 25 8.27 11.97 26.79
C ASN A 25 8.33 12.00 25.26
N LEU A 26 9.35 11.40 24.66
CA LEU A 26 9.48 11.31 23.21
C LEU A 26 8.26 10.60 22.56
N SER A 27 7.73 9.58 23.23
CA SER A 27 6.52 8.87 22.80
C SER A 27 5.30 9.79 22.72
N GLU A 28 5.12 10.68 23.69
CA GLU A 28 4.03 11.65 23.74
C GLU A 28 4.14 12.68 22.62
N ALA A 29 5.34 13.25 22.43
CA ALA A 29 5.62 14.21 21.37
C ALA A 29 5.37 13.60 19.97
N VAL A 30 5.79 12.37 19.72
CA VAL A 30 5.59 11.68 18.42
C VAL A 30 4.10 11.39 18.14
N VAL A 31 3.31 11.05 19.15
CA VAL A 31 1.87 10.76 19.01
C VAL A 31 1.07 12.00 18.57
N GLN A 32 1.52 13.19 18.85
CA GLN A 32 0.86 14.44 18.43
C GLN A 32 0.94 14.68 16.92
N HIS A 33 1.83 13.97 16.21
CA HIS A 33 2.00 14.08 14.76
C HIS A 33 1.52 12.83 13.98
N PRO A 34 0.23 12.44 14.06
CA PRO A 34 -0.30 11.20 13.47
C PRO A 34 -0.26 11.16 11.94
N ASN A 35 -0.10 12.32 11.29
CA ASN A 35 0.01 12.43 9.84
C ASN A 35 1.39 11.95 9.31
N ILE A 36 2.41 11.98 10.17
CA ILE A 36 3.79 11.60 9.84
C ILE A 36 4.14 10.27 10.50
N PHE A 37 3.81 10.12 11.78
CA PHE A 37 4.12 8.93 12.56
C PHE A 37 2.87 8.09 12.80
N PRO A 38 2.82 6.87 12.25
CA PRO A 38 1.74 5.93 12.56
C PRO A 38 1.63 5.64 14.06
N LYS A 39 0.42 5.32 14.53
CA LYS A 39 0.13 5.11 15.97
C LYS A 39 1.05 4.09 16.67
N TYR A 40 1.50 3.06 15.94
CA TYR A 40 2.40 2.05 16.51
C TYR A 40 3.79 2.59 16.85
N TYR A 41 4.21 3.73 16.27
CA TYR A 41 5.46 4.39 16.67
C TYR A 41 5.41 4.83 18.13
N GLY A 42 4.32 5.51 18.51
CA GLY A 42 4.12 5.93 19.88
C GLY A 42 4.14 4.76 20.87
N ALA A 43 3.45 3.66 20.56
CA ALA A 43 3.43 2.47 21.40
C ALA A 43 4.81 1.82 21.56
N ILE A 44 5.58 1.70 20.47
CA ILE A 44 6.96 1.16 20.53
C ILE A 44 7.85 2.08 21.36
N LEU A 45 7.75 3.39 21.17
CA LEU A 45 8.54 4.36 21.95
C LEU A 45 8.15 4.35 23.43
N THR A 46 6.86 4.33 23.76
CA THR A 46 6.39 4.21 25.14
C THR A 46 6.93 2.97 25.84
N ALA A 47 6.88 1.82 25.17
CA ALA A 47 7.43 0.58 25.70
C ALA A 47 8.97 0.66 25.87
N ALA A 48 9.65 1.30 24.93
CA ALA A 48 11.10 1.49 24.97
C ALA A 48 11.56 2.47 26.07
N GLU A 49 10.80 3.53 26.31
CA GLU A 49 11.04 4.48 27.42
C GLU A 49 10.93 3.79 28.77
N ARG A 50 9.88 2.97 28.95
CA ARG A 50 9.68 2.20 30.19
C ARG A 50 10.78 1.16 30.43
N SER A 51 11.30 0.56 29.37
CA SER A 51 12.35 -0.47 29.45
C SER A 51 13.78 0.09 29.37
N GLY A 52 13.96 1.39 29.12
CA GLY A 52 15.26 2.03 28.91
C GLY A 52 15.95 1.69 27.59
N ASN A 53 15.27 1.04 26.63
CA ASN A 53 15.83 0.55 25.37
C ASN A 53 15.50 1.46 24.16
N LEU A 54 15.49 2.78 24.35
CA LEU A 54 15.16 3.77 23.31
C LEU A 54 16.04 3.65 22.06
N THR A 55 17.32 3.41 22.22
CA THR A 55 18.25 3.25 21.08
C THR A 55 17.85 2.09 20.18
N GLN A 56 17.48 0.96 20.75
CA GLN A 56 17.05 -0.21 19.98
C GLN A 56 15.71 0.04 19.27
N ALA A 57 14.77 0.73 19.94
CA ALA A 57 13.49 1.10 19.36
C ALA A 57 13.67 2.05 18.16
N LEU A 58 14.47 3.11 18.32
CA LEU A 58 14.77 4.06 17.25
C LEU A 58 15.45 3.39 16.04
N ASN A 59 16.40 2.50 16.26
CA ASN A 59 17.01 1.71 15.19
C ASN A 59 15.98 0.84 14.47
N THR A 60 15.08 0.21 15.22
CA THR A 60 13.99 -0.60 14.64
C THR A 60 13.03 0.27 13.79
N LEU A 61 12.64 1.42 14.30
CA LEU A 61 11.77 2.37 13.59
C LEU A 61 12.45 2.95 12.35
N SER A 62 13.75 3.27 12.43
CA SER A 62 14.55 3.70 11.28
C SER A 62 14.59 2.63 10.19
N ALA A 63 14.85 1.37 10.55
CA ALA A 63 14.81 0.25 9.61
C ALA A 63 13.42 0.07 8.96
N TYR A 64 12.34 0.34 9.68
CA TYR A 64 10.98 0.32 9.13
C TYR A 64 10.75 1.42 8.10
N LEU A 65 11.17 2.65 8.42
CA LEU A 65 11.09 3.77 7.49
C LEU A 65 11.88 3.49 6.21
N GLU A 66 13.10 3.01 6.34
CA GLU A 66 13.94 2.68 5.19
C GLU A 66 13.29 1.62 4.29
N ARG A 67 12.70 0.59 4.88
CA ARG A 67 11.98 -0.46 4.12
C ARG A 67 10.74 0.08 3.43
N ASP A 68 9.92 0.88 4.13
CA ASP A 68 8.73 1.51 3.53
C ASP A 68 9.09 2.41 2.34
N VAL A 69 10.15 3.21 2.47
CA VAL A 69 10.66 4.05 1.39
C VAL A 69 11.19 3.20 0.24
N ARG A 70 11.93 2.13 0.55
CA ARG A 70 12.46 1.21 -0.46
C ARG A 70 11.33 0.50 -1.22
N SER A 71 10.33 -0.02 -0.52
CA SER A 71 9.17 -0.67 -1.14
C SER A 71 8.38 0.30 -2.03
N LYS A 72 8.13 1.52 -1.57
CA LYS A 72 7.46 2.56 -2.38
C LYS A 72 8.28 2.92 -3.63
N ARG A 73 9.60 3.05 -3.50
CA ARG A 73 10.49 3.30 -4.65
C ARG A 73 10.50 2.14 -5.63
N ALA A 74 10.54 0.91 -5.15
CA ALA A 74 10.52 -0.30 -5.98
C ALA A 74 9.22 -0.39 -6.78
N VAL A 75 8.06 -0.18 -6.16
CA VAL A 75 6.75 -0.12 -6.85
C VAL A 75 6.73 0.99 -7.89
N ARG A 76 7.19 2.20 -7.53
CA ARG A 76 7.24 3.32 -8.48
C ARG A 76 8.15 3.04 -9.67
N SER A 77 9.33 2.45 -9.44
CA SER A 77 10.25 2.07 -10.52
C SER A 77 9.65 1.02 -11.43
N ALA A 78 8.96 0.02 -10.86
CA ALA A 78 8.29 -1.02 -11.63
C ALA A 78 7.20 -0.47 -12.57
N LEU A 79 6.52 0.61 -12.17
CA LEU A 79 5.47 1.25 -12.95
C LEU A 79 5.99 2.21 -14.04
N ILE A 80 7.25 2.63 -13.99
CA ILE A 80 7.82 3.57 -14.99
C ILE A 80 7.84 2.92 -16.38
N TYR A 81 8.33 1.69 -16.50
CA TYR A 81 8.44 1.01 -17.78
C TYR A 81 7.07 0.81 -18.48
N PRO A 82 6.04 0.24 -17.83
CA PRO A 82 4.70 0.17 -18.41
C PRO A 82 4.12 1.55 -18.78
N ALA A 83 4.33 2.57 -17.96
CA ALA A 83 3.84 3.90 -18.22
C ALA A 83 4.49 4.52 -19.48
N VAL A 84 5.80 4.36 -19.65
CA VAL A 84 6.52 4.81 -20.85
C VAL A 84 6.03 4.07 -22.09
N LEU A 85 5.87 2.73 -22.01
CA LEU A 85 5.40 1.92 -23.13
C LEU A 85 3.99 2.33 -23.57
N VAL A 86 3.06 2.47 -22.62
CA VAL A 86 1.68 2.91 -22.90
C VAL A 86 1.68 4.31 -23.51
N THR A 87 2.49 5.22 -23.00
CA THR A 87 2.59 6.59 -23.51
C THR A 87 3.12 6.62 -24.95
N LEU A 88 4.20 5.87 -25.25
CA LEU A 88 4.75 5.78 -26.60
C LEU A 88 3.75 5.16 -27.56
N THR A 89 3.08 4.10 -27.15
CA THR A 89 2.04 3.43 -27.96
C THR A 89 0.87 4.38 -28.25
N ALA A 90 0.41 5.14 -27.24
CA ALA A 90 -0.66 6.13 -27.42
C ALA A 90 -0.24 7.25 -28.39
N ILE A 91 1.01 7.75 -28.30
CA ILE A 91 1.55 8.73 -29.23
C ILE A 91 1.60 8.16 -30.65
N ALA A 92 2.12 6.95 -30.83
CA ALA A 92 2.20 6.30 -32.15
C ALA A 92 0.82 6.13 -32.77
N ILE A 93 -0.16 5.62 -32.01
CA ILE A 93 -1.55 5.48 -32.47
C ILE A 93 -2.13 6.86 -32.85
N THR A 94 -1.91 7.87 -32.06
CA THR A 94 -2.40 9.25 -32.33
C THR A 94 -1.78 9.79 -33.63
N VAL A 95 -0.47 9.66 -33.81
CA VAL A 95 0.21 10.11 -35.05
C VAL A 95 -0.33 9.38 -36.27
N LEU A 96 -0.44 8.06 -36.19
CA LEU A 96 -1.01 7.24 -37.26
C LEU A 96 -2.47 7.68 -37.59
N SER A 97 -3.26 7.90 -36.57
CA SER A 97 -4.67 8.27 -36.72
C SER A 97 -4.89 9.66 -37.28
N VAL A 98 -4.08 10.64 -36.89
CA VAL A 98 -4.24 12.04 -37.28
C VAL A 98 -3.57 12.35 -38.63
N PHE A 99 -2.40 11.77 -38.89
CA PHE A 99 -1.62 12.12 -40.08
C PHE A 99 -1.68 11.08 -41.21
N VAL A 100 -1.66 9.80 -40.88
CA VAL A 100 -1.55 8.73 -41.88
C VAL A 100 -2.94 8.32 -42.41
N LEU A 101 -3.88 8.06 -41.50
CA LEU A 101 -5.19 7.57 -41.86
C LEU A 101 -6.00 8.50 -42.79
N PRO A 102 -6.00 9.84 -42.61
CA PRO A 102 -6.71 10.75 -43.55
C PRO A 102 -6.14 10.72 -44.96
N ARG A 103 -4.82 10.56 -45.11
CA ARG A 103 -4.19 10.47 -46.44
C ARG A 103 -4.60 9.19 -47.16
N PHE A 104 -4.70 8.08 -46.45
CA PHE A 104 -5.23 6.84 -47.01
C PHE A 104 -6.70 6.97 -47.40
N GLN A 105 -7.50 7.67 -46.61
CA GLN A 105 -8.92 7.89 -46.93
C GLN A 105 -9.08 8.65 -48.24
N ILE A 106 -8.30 9.70 -48.48
CA ILE A 106 -8.31 10.48 -49.73
C ILE A 106 -7.87 9.61 -50.89
N PHE A 107 -6.83 8.82 -50.71
CA PHE A 107 -6.33 7.89 -51.76
C PHE A 107 -7.36 6.84 -52.16
N PHE A 108 -8.01 6.16 -51.21
CA PHE A 108 -9.04 5.16 -51.50
C PHE A 108 -10.30 5.79 -52.11
N SER A 109 -10.67 7.02 -51.69
CA SER A 109 -11.80 7.70 -52.27
C SER A 109 -11.55 8.07 -53.74
N SER A 110 -10.32 8.41 -54.13
CA SER A 110 -9.95 8.71 -55.50
C SER A 110 -9.97 7.47 -56.43
N LEU A 111 -9.81 6.30 -55.83
CA LEU A 111 -9.90 5.01 -56.58
C LEU A 111 -11.36 4.45 -56.65
N GLY A 112 -12.31 5.11 -56.06
CA GLY A 112 -13.71 4.66 -56.03
C GLY A 112 -13.95 3.39 -55.20
N VAL A 113 -12.97 2.94 -54.42
CA VAL A 113 -13.04 1.72 -53.62
C VAL A 113 -13.49 2.00 -52.19
N LYS A 114 -14.45 1.22 -51.69
CA LYS A 114 -14.89 1.34 -50.29
C LYS A 114 -13.81 0.85 -49.35
N LEU A 115 -13.51 1.65 -48.30
CA LEU A 115 -12.56 1.28 -47.26
C LEU A 115 -12.95 -0.06 -46.59
N PRO A 116 -11.97 -0.92 -46.27
CA PRO A 116 -12.19 -2.12 -45.46
C PRO A 116 -12.87 -1.80 -44.14
N LEU A 117 -13.70 -2.73 -43.64
CA LEU A 117 -14.46 -2.55 -42.38
C LEU A 117 -13.56 -2.22 -41.18
N THR A 118 -12.40 -2.84 -41.08
CA THR A 118 -11.42 -2.62 -40.04
C THR A 118 -10.90 -1.17 -40.00
N THR A 119 -10.60 -0.61 -41.19
CA THR A 119 -10.12 0.79 -41.31
C THR A 119 -11.23 1.78 -41.00
N ARG A 120 -12.50 1.47 -41.38
CA ARG A 120 -13.66 2.29 -41.04
C ARG A 120 -13.94 2.31 -39.54
N MET A 121 -13.85 1.15 -38.86
CA MET A 121 -13.96 1.05 -37.40
C MET A 121 -12.87 1.86 -36.69
N LEU A 122 -11.63 1.77 -37.15
CA LEU A 122 -10.52 2.51 -36.59
C LEU A 122 -10.72 4.04 -36.75
N LEU A 123 -11.16 4.49 -37.92
CA LEU A 123 -11.49 5.90 -38.18
C LEU A 123 -12.61 6.39 -37.28
N SER A 124 -13.70 5.60 -37.15
CA SER A 124 -14.83 5.97 -36.27
C SER A 124 -14.37 6.06 -34.81
N PHE A 125 -13.55 5.14 -34.34
CA PHE A 125 -13.00 5.17 -32.98
C PHE A 125 -12.10 6.39 -32.77
N THR A 126 -11.21 6.69 -33.72
CA THR A 126 -10.35 7.88 -33.64
C THR A 126 -11.14 9.17 -33.65
N HIS A 127 -12.16 9.27 -34.49
CA HIS A 127 -13.06 10.42 -34.53
C HIS A 127 -13.84 10.57 -33.22
N PHE A 128 -14.31 9.46 -32.64
CA PHE A 128 -14.97 9.45 -31.35
C PHE A 128 -14.04 9.98 -30.25
N VAL A 129 -12.81 9.44 -30.14
CA VAL A 129 -11.82 9.89 -29.14
C VAL A 129 -11.44 11.35 -29.36
N ALA A 130 -11.23 11.78 -30.61
CA ALA A 130 -10.87 13.16 -30.94
C ALA A 130 -12.00 14.16 -30.69
N SER A 131 -13.26 13.76 -30.86
CA SER A 131 -14.43 14.61 -30.58
C SER A 131 -14.78 14.66 -29.09
N TRP A 132 -14.56 13.57 -28.38
CA TRP A 132 -15.01 13.39 -27.00
C TRP A 132 -13.88 13.37 -25.98
N TRP A 133 -12.66 13.81 -26.36
CA TRP A 133 -11.50 13.80 -25.47
C TRP A 133 -11.74 14.56 -24.15
N TRP A 134 -12.50 15.68 -24.21
CA TRP A 134 -12.85 16.47 -23.02
C TRP A 134 -13.81 15.71 -22.08
N VAL A 135 -14.72 14.87 -22.63
CA VAL A 135 -15.59 14.00 -21.83
C VAL A 135 -14.78 12.91 -21.15
N LEU A 136 -13.83 12.30 -21.87
CA LEU A 136 -12.90 11.33 -21.30
C LEU A 136 -12.05 11.95 -20.19
N LEU A 137 -11.58 13.18 -20.40
CA LEU A 137 -10.86 13.94 -19.37
C LEU A 137 -11.75 14.23 -18.15
N LEU A 138 -13.00 14.63 -18.37
CA LEU A 138 -13.96 14.91 -17.30
C LEU A 138 -14.30 13.64 -16.51
N ILE A 139 -14.51 12.50 -17.18
CA ILE A 139 -14.72 11.19 -16.53
C ILE A 139 -13.49 10.80 -15.73
N PHE A 140 -12.27 11.02 -16.25
CA PHE A 140 -11.03 10.74 -15.56
C PHE A 140 -10.88 11.59 -14.30
N ILE A 141 -11.11 12.89 -14.39
CA ILE A 141 -11.09 13.80 -13.22
C ILE A 141 -12.19 13.41 -12.21
N ALA A 142 -13.41 13.16 -12.67
CA ALA A 142 -14.52 12.73 -11.81
C ALA A 142 -14.22 11.40 -11.11
N SER A 143 -13.54 10.46 -11.78
CA SER A 143 -13.08 9.19 -11.20
C SER A 143 -12.06 9.44 -10.09
N ILE A 144 -11.05 10.29 -10.32
CA ILE A 144 -10.05 10.64 -9.28
C ILE A 144 -10.72 11.30 -8.08
N VAL A 145 -11.60 12.28 -8.33
CA VAL A 145 -12.33 12.98 -7.26
C VAL A 145 -13.26 12.01 -6.54
N GLY A 146 -13.95 11.14 -7.25
CA GLY A 146 -14.81 10.10 -6.68
C GLY A 146 -14.04 9.15 -5.77
N ILE A 147 -12.88 8.65 -6.23
CA ILE A 147 -11.99 7.80 -5.42
C ILE A 147 -11.52 8.55 -4.16
N PHE A 148 -11.21 9.84 -4.29
CA PHE A 148 -10.78 10.65 -3.14
C PHE A 148 -11.90 10.81 -2.10
N PHE A 149 -13.13 11.06 -2.52
CA PHE A 149 -14.29 11.15 -1.63
C PHE A 149 -14.64 9.81 -1.00
N VAL A 150 -14.62 8.72 -1.78
CA VAL A 150 -14.90 7.36 -1.30
C VAL A 150 -13.84 6.91 -0.26
N ARG A 151 -12.59 7.33 -0.42
CA ARG A 151 -11.52 7.06 0.56
C ARG A 151 -11.66 7.79 1.88
N ARG A 152 -12.44 8.88 1.94
CA ARG A 152 -12.73 9.59 3.19
C ARG A 152 -13.72 8.85 4.09
N ASP A 153 -14.65 8.10 3.49
CA ASP A 153 -15.60 7.28 4.24
C ASP A 153 -14.98 5.90 4.58
N PRO A 154 -15.01 5.45 5.86
CA PRO A 154 -14.50 4.12 6.25
C PRO A 154 -15.13 2.97 5.46
N ARG A 155 -16.42 3.04 5.15
CA ARG A 155 -17.13 2.02 4.33
C ARG A 155 -16.66 2.03 2.89
N GLY A 156 -16.51 3.20 2.31
CA GLY A 156 -16.01 3.36 0.95
C GLY A 156 -14.59 2.84 0.81
N ARG A 157 -13.73 3.13 1.78
CA ARG A 157 -12.36 2.62 1.83
C ARG A 157 -12.31 1.09 1.91
N TYR A 158 -13.18 0.47 2.72
CA TYR A 158 -13.29 -0.99 2.78
C TYR A 158 -13.66 -1.61 1.42
N ILE A 159 -14.64 -1.02 0.71
CA ILE A 159 -15.08 -1.50 -0.61
C ILE A 159 -13.95 -1.37 -1.63
N LEU A 160 -13.26 -0.22 -1.67
CA LEU A 160 -12.12 0.00 -2.56
C LEU A 160 -10.98 -0.97 -2.28
N ASP A 161 -10.61 -1.14 -1.02
CA ASP A 161 -9.53 -2.04 -0.61
C ASP A 161 -9.90 -3.51 -0.93
N SER A 162 -11.17 -3.90 -0.72
CA SER A 162 -11.67 -5.23 -1.10
C SER A 162 -11.63 -5.46 -2.62
N PHE A 163 -11.98 -4.43 -3.41
CA PHE A 163 -11.89 -4.52 -4.86
C PHE A 163 -10.44 -4.62 -5.34
N MET A 164 -9.54 -3.83 -4.76
CA MET A 164 -8.11 -3.87 -5.10
C MET A 164 -7.46 -5.23 -4.79
N LEU A 165 -7.87 -5.89 -3.71
CA LEU A 165 -7.41 -7.25 -3.38
C LEU A 165 -7.85 -8.31 -4.41
N ARG A 166 -8.96 -8.07 -5.15
CA ARG A 166 -9.45 -9.00 -6.19
C ARG A 166 -8.77 -8.82 -7.53
N ILE A 167 -8.04 -7.74 -7.74
CA ILE A 167 -7.32 -7.52 -9.00
C ILE A 167 -6.16 -8.51 -9.06
N PRO A 168 -6.09 -9.38 -10.11
CA PRO A 168 -4.96 -10.27 -10.27
C PRO A 168 -3.68 -9.43 -10.33
N VAL A 169 -2.62 -9.91 -9.69
CA VAL A 169 -1.33 -9.24 -9.61
C VAL A 169 -1.27 -8.13 -8.55
N ALA A 170 -2.07 -7.07 -8.64
CA ALA A 170 -2.08 -5.98 -7.68
C ALA A 170 -2.57 -6.46 -6.30
N GLY A 171 -3.60 -7.31 -6.27
CA GLY A 171 -4.14 -7.86 -5.03
C GLY A 171 -3.10 -8.68 -4.25
N SER A 172 -2.35 -9.54 -4.94
CA SER A 172 -1.31 -10.34 -4.29
C SER A 172 -0.15 -9.50 -3.74
N LEU A 173 0.19 -8.39 -4.39
CA LEU A 173 1.21 -7.46 -3.87
C LEU A 173 0.69 -6.71 -2.64
N ILE A 174 -0.56 -6.25 -2.66
CA ILE A 174 -1.19 -5.58 -1.52
C ILE A 174 -1.28 -6.52 -0.33
N GLU A 175 -1.65 -7.78 -0.56
CA GLU A 175 -1.69 -8.82 0.47
C GLU A 175 -0.31 -9.04 1.11
N LEU A 176 0.74 -9.21 0.30
CA LEU A 176 2.12 -9.38 0.79
C LEU A 176 2.59 -8.18 1.62
N VAL A 177 2.32 -6.96 1.16
CA VAL A 177 2.66 -5.74 1.90
C VAL A 177 1.91 -5.67 3.23
N ALA A 178 0.60 -6.01 3.24
CA ALA A 178 -0.20 -6.00 4.45
C ALA A 178 0.29 -7.05 5.47
N LEU A 179 0.59 -8.27 5.00
CA LEU A 179 1.12 -9.36 5.82
C LEU A 179 2.50 -9.01 6.41
N GLU A 180 3.39 -8.51 5.59
CA GLU A 180 4.73 -8.13 5.99
C GLU A 180 4.69 -7.05 7.10
N ARG A 181 3.89 -5.99 6.89
CA ARG A 181 3.71 -4.93 7.89
C ARG A 181 3.08 -5.44 9.17
N PHE A 182 2.02 -6.24 9.06
CA PHE A 182 1.36 -6.85 10.20
C PHE A 182 2.34 -7.67 11.03
N CYS A 183 3.03 -8.63 10.41
CA CYS A 183 3.98 -9.51 11.10
C CYS A 183 5.12 -8.73 11.74
N ARG A 184 5.67 -7.73 11.05
CA ARG A 184 6.78 -6.91 11.54
C ARG A 184 6.39 -6.08 12.76
N VAL A 185 5.28 -5.36 12.66
CA VAL A 185 4.81 -4.51 13.76
C VAL A 185 4.40 -5.34 14.96
N LEU A 186 3.64 -6.43 14.73
CA LEU A 186 3.24 -7.34 15.79
C LEU A 186 4.46 -7.99 16.48
N ALA A 187 5.47 -8.45 15.70
CA ALA A 187 6.72 -8.99 16.26
C ALA A 187 7.39 -8.01 17.21
N THR A 188 7.46 -6.74 16.82
CA THR A 188 8.11 -5.71 17.64
C THR A 188 7.31 -5.42 18.91
N LEU A 189 5.99 -5.25 18.80
CA LEU A 189 5.14 -4.98 19.94
C LEU A 189 5.13 -6.13 20.95
N VAL A 190 5.11 -7.38 20.50
CA VAL A 190 5.22 -8.57 21.35
C VAL A 190 6.59 -8.62 22.05
N ARG A 191 7.66 -8.32 21.34
CA ARG A 191 9.04 -8.29 21.92
C ARG A 191 9.24 -7.15 22.91
N THR A 192 8.52 -6.05 22.76
CA THR A 192 8.52 -4.93 23.73
C THR A 192 7.48 -5.11 24.84
N HIS A 193 6.90 -6.31 24.97
CA HIS A 193 5.96 -6.69 26.01
C HIS A 193 4.65 -5.87 26.02
N VAL A 194 4.26 -5.35 24.87
CA VAL A 194 2.92 -4.77 24.69
C VAL A 194 1.87 -5.89 24.75
N HIS A 195 0.77 -5.67 25.46
CA HIS A 195 -0.29 -6.66 25.57
C HIS A 195 -0.82 -7.09 24.20
N LEU A 196 -1.00 -8.39 23.98
CA LEU A 196 -1.35 -8.96 22.67
C LEU A 196 -2.61 -8.32 22.03
N PRO A 197 -3.71 -8.04 22.75
CA PRO A 197 -4.88 -7.36 22.15
C PRO A 197 -4.56 -5.93 21.64
N GLU A 198 -3.75 -5.18 22.37
CA GLU A 198 -3.30 -3.84 21.96
C GLU A 198 -2.33 -3.94 20.78
N ALA A 199 -1.41 -4.89 20.82
CA ALA A 199 -0.47 -5.15 19.74
C ALA A 199 -1.20 -5.55 18.44
N LEU A 200 -2.31 -6.30 18.51
CA LEU A 200 -3.16 -6.63 17.38
C LEU A 200 -3.85 -5.39 16.78
N GLU A 201 -4.38 -4.51 17.60
CA GLU A 201 -5.03 -3.27 17.14
C GLU A 201 -4.04 -2.38 16.37
N LEU A 202 -2.85 -2.17 16.97
CA LEU A 202 -1.80 -1.35 16.37
C LEU A 202 -1.22 -1.97 15.10
N SER A 203 -0.96 -3.27 15.10
CA SER A 203 -0.45 -3.98 13.93
C SER A 203 -1.50 -4.07 12.81
N GLY A 204 -2.77 -4.25 13.15
CA GLY A 204 -3.87 -4.21 12.20
C GLY A 204 -3.96 -2.87 11.48
N SER A 205 -3.87 -1.77 12.21
CA SER A 205 -3.89 -0.41 11.64
C SER A 205 -2.68 -0.14 10.73
N SER A 206 -1.53 -0.81 10.97
CA SER A 206 -0.31 -0.66 10.19
C SER A 206 -0.37 -1.29 8.80
N THR A 207 -1.29 -2.23 8.56
CA THR A 207 -1.44 -2.93 7.28
C THR A 207 -1.73 -1.99 6.11
N GLY A 208 -2.38 -0.84 6.40
CA GLY A 208 -2.79 0.13 5.40
C GLY A 208 -3.98 -0.31 4.54
N ASN A 209 -4.62 -1.44 4.86
CA ASN A 209 -5.77 -2.01 4.16
C ASN A 209 -6.91 -2.26 5.15
N LYS A 210 -8.09 -1.71 4.87
CA LYS A 210 -9.26 -1.79 5.77
C LYS A 210 -9.85 -3.19 5.91
N VAL A 211 -9.65 -4.06 4.92
CA VAL A 211 -10.11 -5.46 5.00
C VAL A 211 -9.29 -6.21 6.05
N PHE A 212 -7.95 -6.08 5.99
CA PHE A 212 -7.04 -6.66 7.00
C PHE A 212 -7.29 -6.05 8.38
N GLU A 213 -7.39 -4.73 8.47
CA GLU A 213 -7.65 -4.03 9.74
C GLU A 213 -8.94 -4.52 10.41
N SER A 214 -10.05 -4.66 9.64
CA SER A 214 -11.33 -5.16 10.17
C SER A 214 -11.24 -6.60 10.64
N ALA A 215 -10.63 -7.47 9.85
CA ALA A 215 -10.50 -8.89 10.19
C ALA A 215 -9.59 -9.11 11.42
N ILE A 216 -8.52 -8.33 11.55
CA ILE A 216 -7.68 -8.37 12.74
C ILE A 216 -8.41 -7.83 13.97
N ALA A 217 -9.25 -6.79 13.80
CA ALA A 217 -10.09 -6.27 14.88
C ALA A 217 -11.11 -7.31 15.39
N GLU A 218 -11.70 -8.10 14.49
CA GLU A 218 -12.58 -9.22 14.88
C GLU A 218 -11.79 -10.33 15.61
N ALA A 219 -10.61 -10.71 15.11
CA ALA A 219 -9.73 -11.66 15.76
C ALA A 219 -9.30 -11.18 17.16
N ARG A 220 -9.01 -9.89 17.32
CA ARG A 220 -8.69 -9.27 18.61
C ARG A 220 -9.76 -9.50 19.67
N ILE A 221 -11.03 -9.40 19.29
CA ILE A 221 -12.16 -9.65 20.24
C ILE A 221 -12.10 -11.07 20.78
N LYS A 222 -11.81 -12.06 19.94
CA LYS A 222 -11.69 -13.47 20.37
C LYS A 222 -10.46 -13.67 21.26
N VAL A 223 -9.34 -13.03 20.93
CA VAL A 223 -8.14 -13.06 21.78
C VAL A 223 -8.40 -12.44 23.15
N LEU A 224 -9.20 -11.37 23.24
CA LEU A 224 -9.65 -10.80 24.53
C LEU A 224 -10.47 -11.78 25.38
N HIS A 225 -11.16 -12.74 24.74
CA HIS A 225 -11.91 -13.79 25.42
C HIS A 225 -11.06 -15.02 25.76
N GLY A 226 -9.74 -14.95 25.54
CA GLY A 226 -8.80 -16.02 25.90
C GLY A 226 -8.54 -17.04 24.80
N GLU A 227 -9.04 -16.82 23.59
CA GLU A 227 -8.60 -17.61 22.43
C GLU A 227 -7.16 -17.25 22.09
N GLY A 228 -6.42 -18.21 21.56
CA GLY A 228 -5.07 -17.95 21.04
C GLY A 228 -5.06 -17.01 19.83
N LEU A 229 -3.89 -16.73 19.29
CA LEU A 229 -3.74 -15.83 18.14
C LEU A 229 -4.07 -16.53 16.81
N ALA A 230 -3.58 -17.77 16.62
CA ALA A 230 -3.61 -18.44 15.32
C ALA A 230 -5.05 -18.78 14.88
N SER A 231 -5.88 -19.32 15.79
CA SER A 231 -7.26 -19.75 15.48
C SER A 231 -8.18 -18.60 15.01
N PRO A 232 -8.25 -17.44 15.70
CA PRO A 232 -9.06 -16.31 15.24
C PRO A 232 -8.60 -15.76 13.89
N LEU A 233 -7.29 -15.70 13.63
CA LEU A 233 -6.75 -15.22 12.36
C LEU A 233 -7.01 -16.21 11.21
N GLU A 234 -7.01 -17.52 11.47
CA GLU A 234 -7.40 -18.55 10.50
C GLU A 234 -8.87 -18.41 10.09
N GLN A 235 -9.75 -18.16 11.05
CA GLN A 235 -11.18 -17.96 10.81
C GLN A 235 -11.48 -16.72 9.97
N ALA A 236 -10.62 -15.71 10.02
CA ALA A 236 -10.74 -14.50 9.23
C ALA A 236 -10.55 -14.73 7.71
N LYS A 237 -9.93 -15.84 7.30
CA LYS A 237 -9.73 -16.29 5.89
C LYS A 237 -9.04 -15.29 4.97
N ILE A 238 -8.30 -14.35 5.55
CA ILE A 238 -7.52 -13.34 4.80
C ILE A 238 -6.02 -13.61 4.86
N PHE A 239 -5.60 -14.52 5.73
CA PHE A 239 -4.22 -14.90 5.90
C PHE A 239 -3.92 -16.19 5.15
N PRO A 240 -2.79 -16.28 4.42
CA PRO A 240 -2.35 -17.53 3.82
C PRO A 240 -2.12 -18.61 4.89
N SER A 241 -2.36 -19.89 4.54
CA SER A 241 -2.15 -21.00 5.45
C SER A 241 -0.74 -21.07 6.02
N ALA A 242 0.26 -20.68 5.22
CA ALA A 242 1.65 -20.60 5.67
C ALA A 242 1.84 -19.61 6.82
N ALA A 243 1.21 -18.42 6.76
CA ALA A 243 1.25 -17.44 7.85
C ALA A 243 0.61 -18.00 9.13
N ILE A 244 -0.56 -18.63 9.01
CA ILE A 244 -1.27 -19.23 10.15
C ILE A 244 -0.43 -20.31 10.82
N GLN A 245 0.27 -21.15 10.05
CA GLN A 245 1.17 -22.17 10.61
C GLN A 245 2.31 -21.54 11.41
N ILE A 246 2.93 -20.48 10.89
CA ILE A 246 3.99 -19.76 11.61
C ILE A 246 3.45 -19.16 12.92
N PHE A 247 2.26 -18.57 12.89
CA PHE A 247 1.63 -18.01 14.09
C PHE A 247 1.34 -19.09 15.14
N ARG A 248 0.84 -20.25 14.71
CA ARG A 248 0.55 -21.40 15.57
C ARG A 248 1.84 -21.94 16.23
N ILE A 249 2.91 -22.15 15.44
CA ILE A 249 4.20 -22.59 15.98
C ILE A 249 4.75 -21.57 16.98
N GLY A 250 4.63 -20.27 16.67
CA GLY A 250 5.08 -19.20 17.56
C GLY A 250 4.31 -19.16 18.87
N GLU A 251 3.00 -19.41 18.83
CA GLU A 251 2.12 -19.45 19.98
C GLU A 251 2.40 -20.67 20.86
N GLU A 252 2.44 -21.88 20.27
CA GLU A 252 2.69 -23.13 20.98
C GLU A 252 4.10 -23.19 21.61
N SER A 253 5.11 -22.62 20.94
CA SER A 253 6.49 -22.59 21.44
C SER A 253 6.77 -21.43 22.42
N GLY A 254 5.84 -20.50 22.59
CA GLY A 254 6.05 -19.25 23.34
C GLY A 254 7.05 -18.29 22.69
N GLN A 255 7.42 -18.50 21.42
CA GLN A 255 8.37 -17.69 20.67
C GLN A 255 7.73 -16.84 19.59
N LEU A 256 6.51 -16.35 19.86
CA LEU A 256 5.68 -15.62 18.90
C LEU A 256 6.42 -14.46 18.23
N GLY A 257 7.15 -13.64 18.99
CA GLY A 257 7.89 -12.50 18.44
C GLY A 257 8.99 -12.90 17.46
N SER A 258 9.67 -14.03 17.69
CA SER A 258 10.71 -14.55 16.79
C SER A 258 10.10 -15.10 15.51
N GLN A 259 9.03 -15.88 15.60
CA GLN A 259 8.36 -16.48 14.46
C GLN A 259 7.69 -15.42 13.58
N LEU A 260 7.06 -14.40 14.17
CA LEU A 260 6.51 -13.25 13.44
C LEU A 260 7.59 -12.46 12.69
N ASN A 261 8.78 -12.30 13.28
CA ASN A 261 9.88 -11.62 12.61
C ASN A 261 10.41 -12.43 11.40
N GLN A 262 10.46 -13.76 11.52
CA GLN A 262 10.80 -14.64 10.40
C GLN A 262 9.73 -14.57 9.30
N ALA A 263 8.44 -14.55 9.66
CA ALA A 263 7.36 -14.37 8.71
C ALA A 263 7.47 -13.02 7.98
N ALA A 264 7.75 -11.93 8.70
CA ALA A 264 7.93 -10.63 8.10
C ALA A 264 9.11 -10.61 7.10
N ALA A 265 10.23 -11.25 7.42
CA ALA A 265 11.37 -11.38 6.51
C ALA A 265 10.98 -12.18 5.26
N PHE A 266 10.34 -13.33 5.42
CA PHE A 266 9.85 -14.16 4.31
C PHE A 266 8.93 -13.39 3.36
N TYR A 267 7.93 -12.67 3.88
CA TYR A 267 7.01 -11.89 3.06
C TYR A 267 7.68 -10.67 2.40
N SER A 268 8.70 -10.09 3.04
CA SER A 268 9.53 -9.05 2.43
C SER A 268 10.30 -9.57 1.21
N ASP A 269 10.92 -10.75 1.33
CA ASP A 269 11.68 -11.37 0.24
C ASP A 269 10.76 -11.79 -0.90
N GLU A 270 9.58 -12.36 -0.59
CA GLU A 270 8.58 -12.73 -1.59
C GLU A 270 8.05 -11.49 -2.35
N LEU A 271 7.85 -10.37 -1.63
CA LEU A 271 7.48 -9.11 -2.26
C LEU A 271 8.55 -8.62 -3.24
N ASP A 272 9.82 -8.63 -2.83
CA ASP A 272 10.94 -8.23 -3.68
C ASP A 272 11.08 -9.13 -4.91
N HIS A 273 10.87 -10.43 -4.74
CA HIS A 273 10.85 -11.40 -5.85
C HIS A 273 9.74 -11.11 -6.83
N ARG A 274 8.53 -10.88 -6.37
CA ARG A 274 7.39 -10.55 -7.25
C ARG A 274 7.59 -9.24 -7.97
N LEU A 275 8.08 -8.22 -7.29
CA LEU A 275 8.38 -6.92 -7.93
C LEU A 275 9.42 -7.04 -9.03
N LYS A 276 10.47 -7.86 -8.86
CA LYS A 276 11.49 -8.11 -9.89
C LYS A 276 10.89 -8.83 -11.12
N ASN A 277 10.05 -9.82 -10.90
CA ASN A 277 9.40 -10.56 -12.00
C ASN A 277 8.44 -9.70 -12.82
N PHE A 278 7.95 -8.57 -12.24
CA PHE A 278 7.15 -7.59 -12.98
C PHE A 278 7.97 -6.66 -13.87
N THR A 279 9.25 -6.52 -13.59
CA THR A 279 10.16 -5.63 -14.31
C THR A 279 11.05 -6.35 -15.33
N ALA A 280 11.05 -7.68 -15.33
CA ALA A 280 11.73 -8.53 -16.30
C ALA A 280 10.82 -8.86 -17.49
#